data_55243b1a3f449a5186e1c8e56d15a74d
#
_entry.id   55243b1a3f449a5186e1c8e56d15a74d
#
_cell.length_a   1.000
_cell.length_b   1.000
_cell.length_c   1.000
_cell.angle_alpha   90.00
_cell.angle_beta   90.00
_cell.angle_gamma   90.00
#
_symmetry.space_group_name_H-M   'P 1'
#
loop_
_entity.id
_entity.type
_entity.pdbx_description
1 polymer ?
#
loop_
_entity_poly.entity_id
_entity_poly.type
_entity_poly.pdbx_seq_one_letter_code
_entity_poly.pdbx_strand_id
1 'polypeptide(L)'
;MIERRWRIHKFGGTSLASAERFRRVADILQAQEDPRQAVVVSAAAGVTDALLDLVGHAQRGGSDIEPLLSALASRHLDLADELLGEEQRAAYALVIGNDIGDLREILRAAALLKSSDRGIRDVVSGYGELWSAQLLCAQLAAQIGPQRVRWLDARTVLVVDEHELGPVVNWAASEQALQQHLVEDPADVVVITGYIASDRNGVQTTL
;
A
#
# COMPACT_ATOMS: atom_id res chain seq x y z
N MET A 1 29.78 6.13 16.95
CA MET A 1 28.35 5.96 16.65
C MET A 1 28.19 4.59 16.00
N ILE A 2 27.41 3.70 16.59
CA ILE A 2 27.09 2.41 15.95
C ILE A 2 26.16 2.77 14.78
N GLU A 3 26.61 2.56 13.55
CA GLU A 3 25.74 2.65 12.38
C GLU A 3 24.55 1.72 12.62
N ARG A 4 23.36 2.28 12.84
CA ARG A 4 22.11 1.48 12.95
C ARG A 4 21.81 0.95 11.57
N ARG A 5 22.18 -0.30 11.30
CA ARG A 5 21.88 -0.98 10.04
C ARG A 5 20.40 -1.30 9.96
N TRP A 6 19.81 -1.12 8.79
CA TRP A 6 18.45 -1.53 8.47
C TRP A 6 18.46 -2.99 8.01
N ARG A 7 17.52 -3.78 8.53
CA ARG A 7 17.15 -5.04 7.90
C ARG A 7 15.95 -4.78 6.99
N ILE A 8 16.05 -5.23 5.74
CA ILE A 8 14.99 -5.06 4.74
C ILE A 8 14.27 -6.38 4.56
N HIS A 9 12.94 -6.35 4.70
CA HIS A 9 12.04 -7.45 4.44
C HIS A 9 11.14 -7.11 3.25
N LYS A 10 10.81 -8.10 2.42
CA LYS A 10 9.82 -7.96 1.35
C LYS A 10 8.82 -9.11 1.42
N PHE A 11 7.55 -8.77 1.57
CA PHE A 11 6.45 -9.73 1.57
C PHE A 11 5.55 -9.50 0.34
N GLY A 12 5.40 -10.56 -0.48
CA GLY A 12 4.50 -10.55 -1.62
C GLY A 12 3.05 -10.79 -1.21
N GLY A 13 2.12 -10.62 -2.16
CA GLY A 13 0.68 -10.70 -1.91
C GLY A 13 0.22 -12.03 -1.30
N THR A 14 0.85 -13.15 -1.65
CA THR A 14 0.54 -14.46 -1.03
C THR A 14 0.86 -14.51 0.46
N SER A 15 1.84 -13.73 0.92
CA SER A 15 2.16 -13.60 2.36
C SER A 15 1.17 -12.73 3.12
N LEU A 16 0.23 -12.08 2.43
CA LEU A 16 -0.78 -11.17 2.96
C LEU A 16 -2.20 -11.60 2.55
N ALA A 17 -2.40 -12.89 2.21
CA ALA A 17 -3.65 -13.38 1.66
C ALA A 17 -4.77 -13.55 2.71
N SER A 18 -4.44 -13.68 3.99
CA SER A 18 -5.37 -13.91 5.09
C SER A 18 -4.84 -13.32 6.40
N ALA A 19 -5.71 -13.17 7.38
CA ALA A 19 -5.34 -12.70 8.72
C ALA A 19 -4.26 -13.60 9.38
N GLU A 20 -4.32 -14.91 9.20
CA GLU A 20 -3.29 -15.84 9.67
C GLU A 20 -1.91 -15.48 9.08
N ARG A 21 -1.86 -15.15 7.78
CA ARG A 21 -0.62 -14.78 7.10
C ARG A 21 -0.10 -13.43 7.56
N PHE A 22 -0.97 -12.46 7.79
CA PHE A 22 -0.59 -11.18 8.41
C PHE A 22 0.01 -11.40 9.80
N ARG A 23 -0.60 -12.25 10.64
CA ARG A 23 -0.03 -12.62 11.97
C ARG A 23 1.34 -13.26 11.80
N ARG A 24 1.49 -14.18 10.82
CA ARG A 24 2.77 -14.81 10.55
C ARG A 24 3.87 -13.83 10.11
N VAL A 25 3.52 -12.82 9.30
CA VAL A 25 4.44 -11.73 8.94
C VAL A 25 4.84 -10.95 10.20
N ALA A 26 3.90 -10.58 11.04
CA ALA A 26 4.18 -9.88 12.29
C ALA A 26 5.09 -10.70 13.24
N ASP A 27 4.85 -12.00 13.36
CA ASP A 27 5.70 -12.92 14.16
C ASP A 27 7.14 -12.98 13.63
N ILE A 28 7.30 -13.04 12.29
CA ILE A 28 8.63 -13.04 11.67
C ILE A 28 9.38 -11.74 11.99
N LEU A 29 8.70 -10.59 11.93
CA LEU A 29 9.31 -9.30 12.21
C LEU A 29 9.69 -9.16 13.68
N GLN A 30 8.84 -9.61 14.58
CA GLN A 30 9.10 -9.55 16.03
C GLN A 30 10.20 -10.52 16.49
N ALA A 31 10.40 -11.62 15.76
CA ALA A 31 11.48 -12.58 16.05
C ALA A 31 12.86 -12.07 15.62
N GLN A 32 12.97 -10.92 14.96
CA GLN A 32 14.25 -10.35 14.57
C GLN A 32 14.87 -9.56 15.72
N GLU A 33 16.17 -9.74 15.91
CA GLU A 33 16.96 -9.00 16.92
C GLU A 33 17.49 -7.65 16.42
N ASP A 34 17.27 -7.34 15.13
CA ASP A 34 17.79 -6.13 14.51
C ASP A 34 17.04 -4.90 15.03
N PRO A 35 17.78 -3.82 15.31
CA PRO A 35 17.20 -2.64 15.93
C PRO A 35 16.28 -1.84 14.99
N ARG A 36 16.42 -1.97 13.66
CA ARG A 36 15.59 -1.28 12.67
C ARG A 36 15.23 -2.16 11.48
N GLN A 37 13.96 -2.14 11.10
CA GLN A 37 13.44 -2.95 10.00
C GLN A 37 12.65 -2.09 9.02
N ALA A 38 12.96 -2.23 7.73
CA ALA A 38 12.14 -1.70 6.63
C ALA A 38 11.37 -2.87 5.99
N VAL A 39 10.05 -2.76 5.95
CA VAL A 39 9.15 -3.86 5.56
C VAL A 39 8.35 -3.44 4.33
N VAL A 40 8.77 -3.90 3.16
CA VAL A 40 8.06 -3.62 1.90
C VAL A 40 6.98 -4.66 1.68
N VAL A 41 5.75 -4.24 1.48
CA VAL A 41 4.59 -5.11 1.28
C VAL A 41 3.88 -4.83 -0.03
N SER A 42 3.41 -5.91 -0.67
CA SER A 42 2.53 -5.82 -1.85
C SER A 42 1.06 -5.80 -1.42
N ALA A 43 0.15 -5.57 -2.36
CA ALA A 43 -1.27 -5.81 -2.15
C ALA A 43 -1.55 -7.23 -1.67
N ALA A 44 -2.62 -7.45 -0.91
CA ALA A 44 -3.09 -8.79 -0.58
C ALA A 44 -3.41 -9.59 -1.86
N ALA A 45 -3.19 -10.91 -1.84
CA ALA A 45 -3.31 -11.77 -3.03
C ALA A 45 -4.61 -11.54 -3.81
N GLY A 46 -4.51 -11.26 -5.10
CA GLY A 46 -5.65 -11.04 -6.01
C GLY A 46 -6.34 -9.67 -5.89
N VAL A 47 -5.90 -8.78 -4.99
CA VAL A 47 -6.49 -7.43 -4.87
C VAL A 47 -6.10 -6.56 -6.05
N THR A 48 -4.85 -6.59 -6.49
CA THR A 48 -4.38 -5.85 -7.66
C THR A 48 -5.17 -6.24 -8.92
N ASP A 49 -5.36 -7.55 -9.14
CA ASP A 49 -6.13 -8.06 -10.28
C ASP A 49 -7.59 -7.57 -10.23
N ALA A 50 -8.23 -7.67 -9.05
CA ALA A 50 -9.60 -7.20 -8.87
C ALA A 50 -9.76 -5.68 -9.12
N LEU A 51 -8.78 -4.87 -8.69
CA LEU A 51 -8.75 -3.43 -8.96
C LEU A 51 -8.58 -3.13 -10.45
N LEU A 52 -7.71 -3.85 -11.15
CA LEU A 52 -7.52 -3.71 -12.61
C LEU A 52 -8.75 -4.19 -13.40
N ASP A 53 -9.42 -5.24 -12.94
CA ASP A 53 -10.67 -5.72 -13.51
C ASP A 53 -11.80 -4.68 -13.40
N LEU A 54 -11.85 -3.94 -12.27
CA LEU A 54 -12.77 -2.80 -12.09
C LEU A 54 -12.54 -1.71 -13.14
N VAL A 55 -11.29 -1.34 -13.43
CA VAL A 55 -10.97 -0.36 -14.48
C VAL A 55 -11.44 -0.85 -15.84
N GLY A 56 -11.16 -2.11 -16.18
CA GLY A 56 -11.60 -2.72 -17.43
C GLY A 56 -13.12 -2.80 -17.52
N HIS A 57 -13.82 -3.08 -16.42
CA HIS A 57 -15.27 -3.11 -16.35
C HIS A 57 -15.89 -1.73 -16.60
N ALA A 58 -15.39 -0.71 -15.90
CA ALA A 58 -15.81 0.68 -16.07
C ALA A 58 -15.61 1.18 -17.51
N GLN A 59 -14.44 0.93 -18.12
CA GLN A 59 -14.12 1.32 -19.49
C GLN A 59 -15.14 0.74 -20.51
N ARG A 60 -15.58 -0.49 -20.30
CA ARG A 60 -16.58 -1.15 -21.18
C ARG A 60 -18.01 -0.63 -20.97
N GLY A 61 -18.21 0.37 -20.11
CA GLY A 61 -19.53 0.92 -19.80
C GLY A 61 -20.35 0.01 -18.87
N GLY A 62 -19.70 -0.85 -18.12
CA GLY A 62 -20.33 -1.63 -17.07
C GLY A 62 -20.89 -0.70 -15.99
N SER A 63 -22.21 -0.73 -15.81
CA SER A 63 -22.91 0.18 -14.89
C SER A 63 -22.86 -0.25 -13.43
N ASP A 64 -22.42 -1.47 -13.16
CA ASP A 64 -22.54 -2.09 -11.84
C ASP A 64 -21.16 -2.38 -11.22
N ILE A 65 -20.45 -1.29 -10.86
CA ILE A 65 -19.16 -1.37 -10.15
C ILE A 65 -19.35 -1.47 -8.63
N GLU A 66 -20.52 -1.10 -8.10
CA GLU A 66 -20.74 -1.04 -6.64
C GLU A 66 -20.62 -2.39 -5.93
N PRO A 67 -21.14 -3.52 -6.43
CA PRO A 67 -20.92 -4.82 -5.82
C PRO A 67 -19.46 -5.22 -5.76
N LEU A 68 -18.66 -4.86 -6.79
CA LEU A 68 -17.24 -5.19 -6.85
C LEU A 68 -16.44 -4.33 -5.88
N LEU A 69 -16.73 -3.02 -5.79
CA LEU A 69 -16.14 -2.13 -4.78
C LEU A 69 -16.49 -2.59 -3.37
N SER A 70 -17.75 -2.94 -3.14
CA SER A 70 -18.22 -3.44 -1.84
C SER A 70 -17.53 -4.75 -1.45
N ALA A 71 -17.30 -5.67 -2.39
CA ALA A 71 -16.60 -6.92 -2.13
C ALA A 71 -15.13 -6.68 -1.75
N LEU A 72 -14.44 -5.73 -2.42
CA LEU A 72 -13.08 -5.33 -2.06
C LEU A 72 -13.01 -4.69 -0.67
N ALA A 73 -13.94 -3.78 -0.37
CA ALA A 73 -14.04 -3.16 0.95
C ALA A 73 -14.28 -4.22 2.03
N SER A 74 -15.30 -5.08 1.86
CA SER A 74 -15.63 -6.13 2.83
C SER A 74 -14.43 -7.02 3.12
N ARG A 75 -13.71 -7.45 2.08
CA ARG A 75 -12.53 -8.29 2.25
C ARG A 75 -11.47 -7.65 3.16
N HIS A 76 -11.22 -6.35 3.03
CA HIS A 76 -10.24 -5.64 3.85
C HIS A 76 -10.78 -5.37 5.26
N LEU A 77 -12.08 -5.12 5.41
CA LEU A 77 -12.73 -4.97 6.71
C LEU A 77 -12.76 -6.29 7.49
N ASP A 78 -13.01 -7.41 6.82
CA ASP A 78 -12.94 -8.75 7.43
C ASP A 78 -11.53 -9.05 7.97
N LEU A 79 -10.48 -8.70 7.22
CA LEU A 79 -9.11 -8.80 7.69
C LEU A 79 -8.86 -7.91 8.92
N ALA A 80 -9.38 -6.69 8.91
CA ALA A 80 -9.24 -5.77 10.03
C ALA A 80 -9.99 -6.25 11.26
N ASP A 81 -11.18 -6.84 11.10
CA ASP A 81 -11.98 -7.42 12.19
C ASP A 81 -11.24 -8.56 12.90
N GLU A 82 -10.45 -9.35 12.17
CA GLU A 82 -9.65 -10.42 12.72
C GLU A 82 -8.31 -9.98 13.36
N LEU A 83 -7.76 -8.83 12.91
CA LEU A 83 -6.39 -8.42 13.24
C LEU A 83 -6.30 -7.26 14.23
N LEU A 84 -7.32 -6.39 14.27
CA LEU A 84 -7.25 -5.12 14.98
C LEU A 84 -8.25 -5.04 16.13
N GLY A 85 -7.90 -4.25 17.15
CA GLY A 85 -8.84 -3.84 18.18
C GLY A 85 -9.87 -2.81 17.65
N GLU A 86 -10.90 -2.54 18.44
CA GLU A 86 -12.05 -1.72 18.02
C GLU A 86 -11.65 -0.33 17.49
N GLU A 87 -10.76 0.38 18.17
CA GLU A 87 -10.32 1.71 17.80
C GLU A 87 -9.55 1.71 16.46
N GLN A 88 -8.56 0.82 16.33
CA GLN A 88 -7.74 0.71 15.11
C GLN A 88 -8.59 0.23 13.93
N ARG A 89 -9.52 -0.69 14.17
CA ARG A 89 -10.48 -1.17 13.18
C ARG A 89 -11.37 -0.04 12.68
N ALA A 90 -11.89 0.78 13.59
CA ALA A 90 -12.72 1.94 13.21
C ALA A 90 -11.93 2.95 12.37
N ALA A 91 -10.68 3.23 12.76
CA ALA A 91 -9.79 4.11 12.00
C ALA A 91 -9.49 3.54 10.60
N TYR A 92 -9.18 2.26 10.50
CA TYR A 92 -8.92 1.59 9.22
C TYR A 92 -10.18 1.56 8.33
N ALA A 93 -11.36 1.33 8.90
CA ALA A 93 -12.62 1.36 8.17
C ALA A 93 -12.92 2.74 7.54
N LEU A 94 -12.55 3.83 8.21
CA LEU A 94 -12.65 5.18 7.65
C LEU A 94 -11.71 5.35 6.44
N VAL A 95 -10.49 4.84 6.51
CA VAL A 95 -9.56 4.87 5.37
C VAL A 95 -10.15 4.10 4.18
N ILE A 96 -10.58 2.86 4.39
CA ILE A 96 -11.20 2.06 3.32
C ILE A 96 -12.43 2.77 2.74
N GLY A 97 -13.29 3.36 3.57
CA GLY A 97 -14.48 4.08 3.12
C GLY A 97 -14.16 5.28 2.22
N ASN A 98 -13.15 6.07 2.59
CA ASN A 98 -12.68 7.21 1.81
C ASN A 98 -12.09 6.75 0.47
N ASP A 99 -11.19 5.76 0.52
CA ASP A 99 -10.52 5.24 -0.68
C ASP A 99 -11.51 4.59 -1.67
N ILE A 100 -12.52 3.90 -1.17
CA ILE A 100 -13.63 3.38 -2.02
C ILE A 100 -14.43 4.53 -2.64
N GLY A 101 -14.59 5.65 -1.93
CA GLY A 101 -15.16 6.89 -2.47
C GLY A 101 -14.34 7.41 -3.65
N ASP A 102 -13.04 7.56 -3.46
CA ASP A 102 -12.12 8.02 -4.51
C ASP A 102 -12.10 7.07 -5.72
N LEU A 103 -12.02 5.76 -5.48
CA LEU A 103 -12.08 4.74 -6.53
C LEU A 103 -13.38 4.86 -7.35
N ARG A 104 -14.52 5.08 -6.70
CA ARG A 104 -15.81 5.26 -7.38
C ARG A 104 -15.77 6.45 -8.33
N GLU A 105 -15.22 7.59 -7.91
CA GLU A 105 -15.11 8.78 -8.76
C GLU A 105 -14.14 8.56 -9.93
N ILE A 106 -13.00 7.94 -9.69
CA ILE A 106 -12.01 7.60 -10.74
C ILE A 106 -12.65 6.65 -11.78
N LEU A 107 -13.32 5.59 -11.33
CA LEU A 107 -13.97 4.62 -12.22
C LEU A 107 -15.14 5.23 -13.00
N ARG A 108 -15.88 6.15 -12.38
CA ARG A 108 -16.93 6.92 -13.07
C ARG A 108 -16.34 7.78 -14.18
N ALA A 109 -15.22 8.48 -13.92
CA ALA A 109 -14.54 9.25 -14.94
C ALA A 109 -14.02 8.34 -16.07
N ALA A 110 -13.41 7.19 -15.74
CA ALA A 110 -12.94 6.20 -16.72
C ALA A 110 -14.09 5.70 -17.62
N ALA A 111 -15.25 5.44 -17.05
CA ALA A 111 -16.45 5.02 -17.79
C ALA A 111 -16.96 6.11 -18.77
N LEU A 112 -17.01 7.37 -18.32
CA LEU A 112 -17.42 8.51 -19.15
C LEU A 112 -16.46 8.76 -20.31
N LEU A 113 -15.15 8.67 -20.05
CA LEU A 113 -14.10 8.87 -21.05
C LEU A 113 -13.90 7.63 -21.92
N LYS A 114 -14.46 6.48 -21.56
CA LYS A 114 -14.17 5.15 -22.15
C LYS A 114 -12.66 4.88 -22.23
N SER A 115 -11.93 5.33 -21.21
CA SER A 115 -10.49 5.22 -21.12
C SER A 115 -10.08 4.32 -19.95
N SER A 116 -9.04 3.53 -20.18
CA SER A 116 -8.27 2.80 -19.18
C SER A 116 -6.79 3.04 -19.40
N ASP A 117 -6.43 4.32 -19.58
CA ASP A 117 -5.03 4.68 -19.79
C ASP A 117 -4.16 4.21 -18.61
N ARG A 118 -2.85 4.26 -18.81
CA ARG A 118 -1.89 3.79 -17.83
C ARG A 118 -2.04 4.52 -16.50
N GLY A 119 -2.24 5.84 -16.52
CA GLY A 119 -2.36 6.63 -15.30
C GLY A 119 -3.54 6.19 -14.42
N ILE A 120 -4.71 5.93 -15.03
CA ILE A 120 -5.87 5.40 -14.30
C ILE A 120 -5.54 4.03 -13.69
N ARG A 121 -4.92 3.14 -14.46
CA ARG A 121 -4.56 1.79 -14.00
C ARG A 121 -3.54 1.84 -12.86
N ASP A 122 -2.52 2.69 -12.98
CA ASP A 122 -1.47 2.84 -11.98
C ASP A 122 -2.03 3.38 -10.66
N VAL A 123 -2.92 4.38 -10.72
CA VAL A 123 -3.56 4.95 -9.53
C VAL A 123 -4.47 3.90 -8.88
N VAL A 124 -5.37 3.28 -9.64
CA VAL A 124 -6.35 2.33 -9.09
C VAL A 124 -5.66 1.09 -8.52
N SER A 125 -4.69 0.50 -9.22
CA SER A 125 -4.00 -0.69 -8.72
C SER A 125 -3.22 -0.44 -7.42
N GLY A 126 -2.71 0.78 -7.23
CA GLY A 126 -1.93 1.15 -6.05
C GLY A 126 -2.69 1.13 -4.72
N TYR A 127 -4.02 1.19 -4.74
CA TYR A 127 -4.80 1.11 -3.49
C TYR A 127 -4.58 -0.20 -2.73
N GLY A 128 -4.33 -1.30 -3.44
CA GLY A 128 -4.05 -2.58 -2.80
C GLY A 128 -2.81 -2.56 -1.88
N GLU A 129 -1.75 -1.89 -2.32
CA GLU A 129 -0.52 -1.70 -1.54
C GLU A 129 -0.75 -0.76 -0.35
N LEU A 130 -1.50 0.32 -0.55
CA LEU A 130 -1.85 1.25 0.52
C LEU A 130 -2.61 0.53 1.64
N TRP A 131 -3.62 -0.26 1.29
CA TRP A 131 -4.44 -0.99 2.25
C TRP A 131 -3.64 -2.04 3.03
N SER A 132 -2.84 -2.84 2.34
CA SER A 132 -2.01 -3.86 2.98
C SER A 132 -0.97 -3.27 3.92
N ALA A 133 -0.30 -2.19 3.50
CA ALA A 133 0.73 -1.55 4.32
C ALA A 133 0.14 -0.89 5.57
N GLN A 134 -1.00 -0.20 5.44
CA GLN A 134 -1.67 0.43 6.58
C GLN A 134 -2.23 -0.62 7.55
N LEU A 135 -2.80 -1.73 7.06
CA LEU A 135 -3.30 -2.80 7.90
C LEU A 135 -2.18 -3.46 8.70
N LEU A 136 -1.04 -3.79 8.04
CA LEU A 136 0.11 -4.37 8.73
C LEU A 136 0.70 -3.39 9.75
N CYS A 137 0.80 -2.11 9.38
CA CYS A 137 1.27 -1.06 10.30
C CYS A 137 0.38 -0.97 11.54
N ALA A 138 -0.95 -0.94 11.38
CA ALA A 138 -1.90 -0.89 12.49
C ALA A 138 -1.80 -2.13 13.39
N GLN A 139 -1.67 -3.33 12.79
CA GLN A 139 -1.48 -4.58 13.52
C GLN A 139 -0.19 -4.57 14.35
N LEU A 140 0.94 -4.18 13.75
CA LEU A 140 2.22 -4.11 14.46
C LEU A 140 2.19 -3.04 15.56
N ALA A 141 1.61 -1.87 15.27
CA ALA A 141 1.48 -0.79 16.25
C ALA A 141 0.67 -1.23 17.50
N ALA A 142 -0.36 -2.05 17.32
CA ALA A 142 -1.12 -2.62 18.43
C ALA A 142 -0.30 -3.63 19.26
N GLN A 143 0.67 -4.31 18.65
CA GLN A 143 1.47 -5.36 19.29
C GLN A 143 2.73 -4.82 19.98
N ILE A 144 3.44 -3.87 19.36
CA ILE A 144 4.75 -3.39 19.86
C ILE A 144 4.76 -1.91 20.25
N GLY A 145 3.64 -1.22 20.09
CA GLY A 145 3.47 0.19 20.43
C GLY A 145 3.50 1.12 19.20
N PRO A 146 2.58 2.10 19.13
CA PRO A 146 2.41 2.96 17.96
C PRO A 146 3.63 3.86 17.67
N GLN A 147 4.42 4.22 18.67
CA GLN A 147 5.63 5.03 18.51
C GLN A 147 6.80 4.22 17.90
N ARG A 148 6.71 2.90 17.86
CA ARG A 148 7.75 2.02 17.33
C ARG A 148 7.51 1.59 15.89
N VAL A 149 6.32 1.87 15.35
CA VAL A 149 5.94 1.47 13.99
C VAL A 149 5.50 2.69 13.21
N ARG A 150 5.97 2.81 11.97
CA ARG A 150 5.57 3.86 11.05
C ARG A 150 5.13 3.26 9.72
N TRP A 151 4.08 3.82 9.15
CA TRP A 151 3.73 3.62 7.75
C TRP A 151 4.42 4.68 6.87
N LEU A 152 5.01 4.26 5.75
CA LEU A 152 5.62 5.12 4.75
C LEU A 152 5.03 4.80 3.36
N ASP A 153 4.37 5.78 2.79
CA ASP A 153 3.91 5.72 1.41
C ASP A 153 5.10 5.87 0.45
N ALA A 154 5.37 4.84 -0.34
CA ALA A 154 6.51 4.87 -1.27
C ALA A 154 6.42 6.00 -2.30
N ARG A 155 5.22 6.50 -2.63
CA ARG A 155 5.03 7.64 -3.54
C ARG A 155 5.67 8.93 -3.03
N THR A 156 5.91 9.04 -1.73
CA THR A 156 6.55 10.21 -1.12
C THR A 156 8.08 10.14 -1.13
N VAL A 157 8.65 8.96 -1.39
CA VAL A 157 10.10 8.73 -1.26
C VAL A 157 10.72 8.01 -2.47
N LEU A 158 9.93 7.30 -3.27
CA LEU A 158 10.41 6.60 -4.44
C LEU A 158 10.09 7.40 -5.69
N VAL A 159 11.12 8.08 -6.21
CA VAL A 159 11.03 8.94 -7.40
C VAL A 159 11.47 8.17 -8.62
N VAL A 160 10.68 8.25 -9.69
CA VAL A 160 11.02 7.65 -10.98
C VAL A 160 11.10 8.69 -12.08
N ASP A 161 11.87 8.38 -13.10
CA ASP A 161 11.88 9.10 -14.38
C ASP A 161 11.20 8.23 -15.44
N GLU A 162 10.30 8.81 -16.23
CA GLU A 162 9.62 8.11 -17.33
C GLU A 162 10.58 7.91 -18.51
N HIS A 163 10.63 6.69 -19.02
CA HIS A 163 11.40 6.29 -20.20
C HIS A 163 10.53 5.50 -21.17
N GLU A 164 11.00 5.33 -22.42
CA GLU A 164 10.27 4.59 -23.46
C GLU A 164 9.88 3.16 -23.05
N LEU A 165 10.69 2.50 -22.24
CA LEU A 165 10.45 1.14 -21.75
C LEU A 165 9.72 1.08 -20.39
N GLY A 166 9.30 2.22 -19.87
CA GLY A 166 8.64 2.34 -18.57
C GLY A 166 9.43 3.16 -17.54
N PRO A 167 8.91 3.31 -16.32
CA PRO A 167 9.54 4.10 -15.28
C PRO A 167 10.85 3.47 -14.80
N VAL A 168 11.85 4.30 -14.55
CA VAL A 168 13.15 3.91 -14.02
C VAL A 168 13.39 4.68 -12.73
N VAL A 169 13.83 3.98 -11.67
CA VAL A 169 14.07 4.60 -10.37
C VAL A 169 15.19 5.63 -10.47
N ASN A 170 14.89 6.86 -10.05
CA ASN A 170 15.87 7.91 -9.82
C ASN A 170 16.48 7.73 -8.43
N TRP A 171 17.57 7.00 -8.37
CA TRP A 171 18.22 6.63 -7.11
C TRP A 171 18.66 7.84 -6.28
N ALA A 172 19.19 8.89 -6.92
CA ALA A 172 19.67 10.07 -6.20
C ALA A 172 18.52 10.85 -5.55
N ALA A 173 17.41 11.06 -6.27
CA ALA A 173 16.23 11.73 -5.74
C ALA A 173 15.54 10.87 -4.65
N SER A 174 15.44 9.56 -4.88
CA SER A 174 14.83 8.63 -3.93
C SER A 174 15.65 8.52 -2.64
N GLU A 175 16.98 8.46 -2.74
CA GLU A 175 17.87 8.44 -1.57
C GLU A 175 17.72 9.72 -0.74
N GLN A 176 17.69 10.88 -1.39
CA GLN A 176 17.50 12.17 -0.72
C GLN A 176 16.14 12.21 0.01
N ALA A 177 15.07 11.78 -0.64
CA ALA A 177 13.74 11.73 -0.05
C ALA A 177 13.68 10.74 1.13
N LEU A 178 14.25 9.54 0.98
CA LEU A 178 14.33 8.55 2.07
C LEU A 178 15.11 9.08 3.27
N GLN A 179 16.24 9.77 3.05
CA GLN A 179 17.02 10.36 4.13
C GLN A 179 16.19 11.39 4.91
N GLN A 180 15.45 12.26 4.23
CA GLN A 180 14.59 13.24 4.89
C GLN A 180 13.51 12.60 5.76
N HIS A 181 12.98 11.46 5.34
CA HIS A 181 11.91 10.75 6.06
C HIS A 181 12.40 9.83 7.18
N LEU A 182 13.61 9.29 7.08
CA LEU A 182 14.06 8.20 7.95
C LEU A 182 15.21 8.56 8.92
N VAL A 183 15.95 9.65 8.68
CA VAL A 183 17.15 9.98 9.50
C VAL A 183 16.78 10.27 10.95
N GLU A 184 15.72 11.02 11.19
CA GLU A 184 15.26 11.41 12.54
C GLU A 184 14.09 10.57 13.04
N ASP A 185 13.66 9.57 12.28
CA ASP A 185 12.51 8.73 12.64
C ASP A 185 12.88 7.80 13.80
N PRO A 186 12.15 7.85 14.93
CA PRO A 186 12.40 6.98 16.08
C PRO A 186 11.90 5.55 15.88
N ALA A 187 11.10 5.27 14.83
CA ALA A 187 10.49 3.98 14.62
C ALA A 187 11.52 2.85 14.44
N ASP A 188 11.23 1.73 15.06
CA ASP A 188 12.00 0.50 14.89
C ASP A 188 11.60 -0.25 13.61
N VAL A 189 10.33 -0.16 13.25
CA VAL A 189 9.75 -0.81 12.07
C VAL A 189 9.08 0.23 11.16
N VAL A 190 9.50 0.30 9.91
CA VAL A 190 8.86 1.13 8.89
C VAL A 190 8.22 0.23 7.85
N VAL A 191 6.87 0.24 7.78
CA VAL A 191 6.10 -0.50 6.78
C VAL A 191 5.94 0.37 5.55
N ILE A 192 6.40 -0.11 4.40
CA ILE A 192 6.49 0.65 3.15
C ILE A 192 5.62 -0.04 2.10
N THR A 193 4.86 0.74 1.33
CA THR A 193 4.13 0.22 0.15
C THR A 193 5.12 -0.25 -0.91
N GLY A 194 4.89 -1.44 -1.48
CA GLY A 194 5.60 -1.90 -2.66
C GLY A 194 4.97 -1.39 -3.95
N TYR A 195 5.53 -1.73 -5.09
CA TYR A 195 4.99 -1.58 -6.44
C TYR A 195 4.70 -0.13 -6.90
N ILE A 196 4.31 0.79 -6.03
CA ILE A 196 3.95 2.18 -6.37
C ILE A 196 5.10 3.15 -6.15
N ALA A 197 5.15 4.16 -6.98
CA ALA A 197 6.12 5.26 -6.95
C ALA A 197 5.46 6.54 -7.48
N SER A 198 6.19 7.64 -7.48
CA SER A 198 5.77 8.87 -8.18
C SER A 198 6.87 9.39 -9.09
N ASP A 199 6.49 10.09 -10.15
CA ASP A 199 7.42 10.89 -10.92
C ASP A 199 7.84 12.16 -10.15
N ARG A 200 8.71 12.99 -10.76
CA ARG A 200 9.18 14.25 -10.16
C ARG A 200 8.07 15.29 -9.94
N ASN A 201 6.93 15.15 -10.60
CA ASN A 201 5.77 16.02 -10.46
C ASN A 201 4.75 15.50 -9.44
N GLY A 202 5.03 14.35 -8.83
CA GLY A 202 4.13 13.69 -7.88
C GLY A 202 3.03 12.87 -8.56
N VAL A 203 3.15 12.59 -9.87
CA VAL A 203 2.20 11.72 -10.58
C VAL A 203 2.52 10.27 -10.24
N GLN A 204 1.52 9.56 -9.70
CA GLN A 204 1.67 8.15 -9.34
C GLN A 204 1.90 7.28 -10.57
N THR A 205 2.80 6.33 -10.43
CA THR A 205 3.04 5.25 -11.39
C THR A 205 3.32 3.92 -10.67
N THR A 206 3.42 2.84 -11.42
CA THR A 206 3.78 1.51 -10.93
C THR A 206 5.11 1.05 -11.54
N LEU A 207 5.85 0.22 -10.81
CA LEU A 207 7.16 -0.31 -11.18
C LEU A 207 7.04 -1.66 -11.90
#